data_8ab81303fd851012832cd911a84c75cc
#
_entry.id   8ab81303fd851012832cd911a84c75cc
#
_cell.length_a   1.000
_cell.length_b   1.000
_cell.length_c   1.000
_cell.angle_alpha   90.00
_cell.angle_beta   90.00
_cell.angle_gamma   90.00
#
_symmetry.space_group_name_H-M   'P 1'
#
loop_
_entity.id
_entity.type
_entity.pdbx_description
1 polymer ?
#
loop_
_entity_poly.entity_id
_entity_poly.type
_entity_poly.pdbx_seq_one_letter_code
_entity_poly.pdbx_strand_id
1 'polypeptide(L)'
;MTVYSFDKEFAVETKKSVNIGGQVQTINFTDNYIKKLNKAEIAVSGILNDLPDDDGNMSAKEQAKLADNVMDKLTKNAIDWLNKLLDGRGQELYNFYGHNTYALLNIITFLTGLSNDVIKDRKAANKSK
;
A
#
# COMPACT_ATOMS: atom_id res chain seq x y z
N MET A 1 -19.23 37.59 21.23
CA MET A 1 -18.39 36.42 21.56
C MET A 1 -17.60 35.99 20.35
N THR A 2 -16.31 35.83 20.51
CA THR A 2 -15.44 35.34 19.43
C THR A 2 -15.49 33.81 19.38
N VAL A 3 -15.75 33.28 18.20
CA VAL A 3 -15.72 31.81 17.98
C VAL A 3 -14.40 31.45 17.30
N TYR A 4 -13.64 30.59 17.93
CA TYR A 4 -12.41 30.07 17.35
C TYR A 4 -12.73 28.81 16.57
N SER A 5 -12.33 28.77 15.29
CA SER A 5 -12.62 27.63 14.42
C SER A 5 -11.38 26.78 14.23
N PHE A 6 -11.34 25.63 14.89
CA PHE A 6 -10.33 24.62 14.68
C PHE A 6 -10.36 24.12 13.22
N ASP A 7 -11.56 23.93 12.69
CA ASP A 7 -11.75 23.34 11.36
C ASP A 7 -11.13 24.22 10.26
N LYS A 8 -11.16 25.54 10.43
CA LYS A 8 -10.59 26.46 9.43
C LYS A 8 -9.08 26.55 9.51
N GLU A 9 -8.52 26.43 10.71
CA GLU A 9 -7.10 26.70 10.94
C GLU A 9 -6.24 25.43 10.96
N PHE A 10 -6.80 24.31 11.40
CA PHE A 10 -6.01 23.12 11.72
C PHE A 10 -6.51 21.84 11.08
N ALA A 11 -7.74 21.79 10.56
CA ALA A 11 -8.23 20.61 9.88
C ALA A 11 -7.45 20.36 8.60
N VAL A 12 -7.08 19.13 8.36
CA VAL A 12 -6.31 18.71 7.21
C VAL A 12 -7.16 17.77 6.37
N GLU A 13 -7.13 17.95 5.06
CA GLU A 13 -7.85 17.07 4.15
C GLU A 13 -7.18 15.70 4.14
N THR A 14 -7.91 14.69 4.62
CA THR A 14 -7.44 13.30 4.67
C THR A 14 -7.96 12.46 3.51
N LYS A 15 -8.93 12.98 2.75
CA LYS A 15 -9.49 12.28 1.60
C LYS A 15 -8.73 12.65 0.35
N LYS A 16 -8.32 11.64 -0.40
CA LYS A 16 -7.63 11.82 -1.69
C LYS A 16 -8.34 10.99 -2.74
N SER A 17 -8.53 11.57 -3.93
CA SER A 17 -9.06 10.84 -5.06
C SER A 17 -7.92 10.30 -5.90
N VAL A 18 -7.96 9.02 -6.23
CA VAL A 18 -6.91 8.33 -6.97
C VAL A 18 -7.50 7.61 -8.16
N ASN A 19 -6.73 7.51 -9.24
CA ASN A 19 -7.10 6.73 -10.41
C ASN A 19 -6.27 5.45 -10.40
N ILE A 20 -6.93 4.33 -10.13
CA ILE A 20 -6.29 3.01 -10.08
C ILE A 20 -7.14 2.03 -10.87
N GLY A 21 -6.52 1.33 -11.82
CA GLY A 21 -7.22 0.36 -12.64
C GLY A 21 -8.29 1.00 -13.53
N GLY A 22 -8.04 2.23 -13.97
CA GLY A 22 -8.97 2.95 -14.84
C GLY A 22 -10.19 3.52 -14.13
N GLN A 23 -10.26 3.45 -12.81
CA GLN A 23 -11.37 3.97 -12.02
C GLN A 23 -10.88 4.97 -10.99
N VAL A 24 -11.62 6.07 -10.85
CA VAL A 24 -11.34 7.06 -9.80
C VAL A 24 -12.04 6.63 -8.52
N GLN A 25 -11.32 6.65 -7.43
CA GLN A 25 -11.82 6.24 -6.13
C GLN A 25 -11.30 7.20 -5.07
N THR A 26 -12.15 7.54 -4.10
CA THR A 26 -11.75 8.42 -3.00
C THR A 26 -11.35 7.56 -1.81
N ILE A 27 -10.19 7.86 -1.25
CA ILE A 27 -9.64 7.16 -0.10
C ILE A 27 -9.56 8.14 1.06
N ASN A 28 -10.07 7.72 2.20
CA ASN A 28 -9.95 8.48 3.44
C ASN A 28 -8.82 7.91 4.28
N PHE A 29 -7.72 8.67 4.39
CA PHE A 29 -6.53 8.26 5.12
C PHE A 29 -6.71 8.48 6.63
N THR A 30 -7.60 7.69 7.23
CA THR A 30 -7.77 7.65 8.68
C THR A 30 -6.58 6.95 9.33
N ASP A 31 -6.46 7.07 10.65
CA ASP A 31 -5.42 6.35 11.39
C ASP A 31 -5.49 4.84 11.15
N ASN A 32 -6.70 4.28 11.12
CA ASN A 32 -6.87 2.85 10.84
C ASN A 32 -6.42 2.48 9.43
N TYR A 33 -6.69 3.32 8.44
CA TYR A 33 -6.26 3.07 7.07
C TYR A 33 -4.72 3.10 6.96
N ILE A 34 -4.10 4.08 7.59
CA ILE A 34 -2.64 4.21 7.63
C ILE A 34 -2.00 2.97 8.30
N LYS A 35 -2.61 2.49 9.38
CA LYS A 35 -2.15 1.25 10.03
C LYS A 35 -2.24 0.04 9.10
N LYS A 36 -3.31 -0.06 8.30
CA LYS A 36 -3.45 -1.15 7.31
C LYS A 36 -2.35 -1.06 6.26
N LEU A 37 -2.05 0.14 5.76
CA LEU A 37 -0.97 0.34 4.79
C LEU A 37 0.37 -0.11 5.36
N ASN A 38 0.67 0.26 6.59
CA ASN A 38 1.91 -0.12 7.24
C ASN A 38 2.02 -1.64 7.39
N LYS A 39 0.92 -2.30 7.76
CA LYS A 39 0.87 -3.76 7.87
C LYS A 39 1.07 -4.44 6.51
N ALA A 40 0.48 -3.87 5.46
CA ALA A 40 0.64 -4.39 4.10
C ALA A 40 2.09 -4.32 3.66
N GLU A 41 2.75 -3.20 3.89
CA GLU A 41 4.17 -3.04 3.54
C GLU A 41 5.06 -4.01 4.31
N ILE A 42 4.83 -4.17 5.59
CA ILE A 42 5.61 -5.10 6.43
C ILE A 42 5.41 -6.53 5.93
N ALA A 43 4.17 -6.93 5.64
CA ALA A 43 3.87 -8.29 5.16
C ALA A 43 4.54 -8.57 3.82
N VAL A 44 4.47 -7.63 2.88
CA VAL A 44 5.09 -7.77 1.55
C VAL A 44 6.61 -7.83 1.67
N SER A 45 7.21 -6.94 2.47
CA SER A 45 8.66 -6.93 2.68
C SER A 45 9.15 -8.24 3.30
N GLY A 46 8.39 -8.79 4.25
CA GLY A 46 8.72 -10.08 4.85
C GLY A 46 8.75 -11.21 3.84
N ILE A 47 7.81 -11.22 2.91
CA ILE A 47 7.78 -12.24 1.84
C ILE A 47 8.94 -12.06 0.87
N LEU A 48 9.25 -10.80 0.50
CA LEU A 48 10.36 -10.51 -0.41
C LEU A 48 11.71 -10.92 0.19
N ASN A 49 11.86 -10.81 1.50
CA ASN A 49 13.08 -11.23 2.20
C ASN A 49 13.30 -12.74 2.17
N ASP A 50 12.26 -13.52 1.85
CA ASP A 50 12.36 -14.97 1.70
C ASP A 50 12.85 -15.40 0.32
N LEU A 51 13.06 -14.46 -0.62
CA LEU A 51 13.64 -14.79 -1.93
C LEU A 51 15.03 -15.39 -1.75
N PRO A 52 15.38 -16.42 -2.56
CA PRO A 52 16.67 -17.10 -2.40
C PRO A 52 17.83 -16.17 -2.72
N ASP A 53 18.85 -16.19 -1.84
CA ASP A 53 20.12 -15.55 -2.10
C ASP A 53 21.01 -16.50 -2.90
N ASP A 54 21.89 -15.94 -3.70
CA ASP A 54 22.86 -16.73 -4.47
C ASP A 54 24.07 -17.08 -3.60
N ASP A 55 23.84 -17.94 -2.61
CA ASP A 55 24.87 -18.35 -1.65
C ASP A 55 25.62 -19.64 -2.03
N GLY A 56 25.26 -20.25 -3.16
CA GLY A 56 25.89 -21.44 -3.64
C GLY A 56 25.47 -22.75 -2.95
N ASN A 57 24.61 -22.70 -1.95
CA ASN A 57 24.21 -23.88 -1.18
C ASN A 57 22.99 -24.61 -1.78
N MET A 58 22.27 -23.99 -2.67
CA MET A 58 21.06 -24.54 -3.30
C MET A 58 21.31 -24.82 -4.78
N SER A 59 20.75 -25.91 -5.28
CA SER A 59 20.76 -26.18 -6.72
C SER A 59 19.88 -25.15 -7.45
N ALA A 60 20.11 -24.97 -8.75
CA ALA A 60 19.31 -24.07 -9.57
C ALA A 60 17.82 -24.48 -9.55
N LYS A 61 17.54 -25.79 -9.53
CA LYS A 61 16.18 -26.31 -9.47
C LYS A 61 15.50 -25.98 -8.14
N GLU A 62 16.23 -26.09 -7.03
CA GLU A 62 15.71 -25.75 -5.70
C GLU A 62 15.46 -24.24 -5.58
N GLN A 63 16.37 -23.41 -6.09
CA GLN A 63 16.21 -21.96 -6.10
C GLN A 63 14.99 -21.56 -6.93
N ALA A 64 14.79 -22.15 -8.10
CA ALA A 64 13.66 -21.86 -8.96
C ALA A 64 12.33 -22.23 -8.27
N LYS A 65 12.28 -23.38 -7.61
CA LYS A 65 11.09 -23.83 -6.88
C LYS A 65 10.76 -22.89 -5.72
N LEU A 66 11.78 -22.47 -4.97
CA LEU A 66 11.59 -21.53 -3.85
C LEU A 66 11.11 -20.18 -4.37
N ALA A 67 11.71 -19.67 -5.46
CA ALA A 67 11.29 -18.41 -6.06
C ALA A 67 9.82 -18.46 -6.52
N ASP A 68 9.39 -19.55 -7.16
CA ASP A 68 8.01 -19.75 -7.57
C ASP A 68 7.07 -19.70 -6.36
N ASN A 69 7.41 -20.41 -5.28
CA ASN A 69 6.61 -20.43 -4.06
C ASN A 69 6.50 -19.05 -3.44
N VAL A 70 7.60 -18.28 -3.41
CA VAL A 70 7.61 -16.92 -2.88
C VAL A 70 6.74 -16.01 -3.75
N MET A 71 6.82 -16.13 -5.08
CA MET A 71 6.01 -15.33 -5.99
C MET A 71 4.52 -15.62 -5.84
N ASP A 72 4.14 -16.90 -5.69
CA ASP A 72 2.74 -17.26 -5.46
C ASP A 72 2.22 -16.67 -4.16
N LYS A 73 3.01 -16.74 -3.11
CA LYS A 73 2.68 -16.17 -1.80
C LYS A 73 2.56 -14.66 -1.88
N LEU A 74 3.49 -14.02 -2.57
CA LEU A 74 3.51 -12.57 -2.76
C LEU A 74 2.26 -12.09 -3.51
N THR A 75 1.90 -12.77 -4.60
CA THR A 75 0.72 -12.46 -5.40
C THR A 75 -0.55 -12.55 -4.56
N LYS A 76 -0.71 -13.66 -3.84
CA LYS A 76 -1.88 -13.87 -2.99
C LYS A 76 -1.98 -12.79 -1.91
N ASN A 77 -0.88 -12.49 -1.24
CA ASN A 77 -0.86 -11.46 -0.21
C ASN A 77 -1.17 -10.08 -0.78
N ALA A 78 -0.60 -9.73 -1.93
CA ALA A 78 -0.87 -8.45 -2.57
C ALA A 78 -2.35 -8.31 -2.92
N ILE A 79 -2.97 -9.35 -3.48
CA ILE A 79 -4.40 -9.35 -3.78
C ILE A 79 -5.22 -9.18 -2.50
N ASP A 80 -4.91 -9.94 -1.44
CA ASP A 80 -5.63 -9.87 -0.17
C ASP A 80 -5.52 -8.49 0.47
N TRP A 81 -4.33 -7.88 0.46
CA TRP A 81 -4.14 -6.55 1.02
C TRP A 81 -4.88 -5.48 0.21
N LEU A 82 -4.86 -5.56 -1.13
CA LEU A 82 -5.60 -4.63 -1.95
C LEU A 82 -7.11 -4.78 -1.78
N ASN A 83 -7.59 -6.00 -1.52
CA ASN A 83 -9.00 -6.19 -1.15
C ASN A 83 -9.36 -5.41 0.11
N LYS A 84 -8.48 -5.37 1.10
CA LYS A 84 -8.69 -4.62 2.34
C LYS A 84 -8.56 -3.11 2.15
N LEU A 85 -7.65 -2.69 1.28
CA LEU A 85 -7.33 -1.27 1.08
C LEU A 85 -8.24 -0.60 0.04
N LEU A 86 -8.76 -1.35 -0.93
CA LEU A 86 -9.50 -0.84 -2.07
C LEU A 86 -10.83 -1.55 -2.27
N ASP A 87 -11.51 -1.89 -1.18
CA ASP A 87 -12.90 -2.41 -1.18
C ASP A 87 -13.11 -3.62 -2.09
N GLY A 88 -12.19 -4.60 -2.01
CA GLY A 88 -12.34 -5.86 -2.72
C GLY A 88 -11.83 -5.86 -4.15
N ARG A 89 -11.04 -4.87 -4.55
CA ARG A 89 -10.57 -4.75 -5.93
C ARG A 89 -9.26 -5.49 -6.24
N GLY A 90 -8.75 -6.30 -5.34
CA GLY A 90 -7.45 -6.93 -5.52
C GLY A 90 -7.36 -7.80 -6.77
N GLN A 91 -8.29 -8.73 -6.95
CA GLN A 91 -8.29 -9.63 -8.13
C GLN A 91 -8.58 -8.87 -9.42
N GLU A 92 -9.50 -7.91 -9.38
CA GLU A 92 -9.80 -7.05 -10.51
C GLU A 92 -8.54 -6.31 -11.01
N LEU A 93 -7.77 -5.76 -10.08
CA LEU A 93 -6.55 -5.02 -10.41
C LEU A 93 -5.46 -5.96 -10.94
N TYR A 94 -5.33 -7.15 -10.36
CA TYR A 94 -4.40 -8.15 -10.87
C TYR A 94 -4.71 -8.48 -12.33
N ASN A 95 -5.99 -8.68 -12.64
CA ASN A 95 -6.44 -8.93 -14.02
C ASN A 95 -6.23 -7.71 -14.91
N PHE A 96 -6.55 -6.52 -14.41
CA PHE A 96 -6.44 -5.27 -15.18
C PHE A 96 -4.99 -5.00 -15.62
N TYR A 97 -4.01 -5.26 -14.76
CA TYR A 97 -2.60 -5.02 -15.06
C TYR A 97 -1.90 -6.23 -15.69
N GLY A 98 -2.67 -7.19 -16.21
CA GLY A 98 -2.13 -8.31 -16.96
C GLY A 98 -1.42 -9.37 -16.09
N HIS A 99 -1.94 -9.63 -14.92
CA HIS A 99 -1.36 -10.58 -13.96
C HIS A 99 0.06 -10.21 -13.54
N ASN A 100 0.26 -8.93 -13.29
CA ASN A 100 1.56 -8.38 -12.89
C ASN A 100 1.56 -8.09 -11.39
N THR A 101 2.19 -8.96 -10.61
CA THR A 101 2.27 -8.83 -9.16
C THR A 101 2.95 -7.53 -8.74
N TYR A 102 4.01 -7.12 -9.44
CA TYR A 102 4.73 -5.89 -9.09
C TYR A 102 3.87 -4.64 -9.29
N ALA A 103 2.91 -4.67 -10.23
CA ALA A 103 1.96 -3.58 -10.36
C ALA A 103 1.13 -3.41 -9.07
N LEU A 104 0.73 -4.52 -8.45
CA LEU A 104 -0.01 -4.49 -7.19
C LEU A 104 0.85 -3.93 -6.04
N LEU A 105 2.14 -4.32 -6.00
CA LEU A 105 3.07 -3.80 -5.00
C LEU A 105 3.28 -2.30 -5.19
N ASN A 106 3.35 -1.85 -6.43
CA ASN A 106 3.48 -0.42 -6.75
C ASN A 106 2.25 0.37 -6.31
N ILE A 107 1.06 -0.22 -6.37
CA ILE A 107 -0.16 0.43 -5.85
C ILE A 107 -0.02 0.63 -4.33
N ILE A 108 0.43 -0.37 -3.59
CA ILE A 108 0.63 -0.27 -2.15
C ILE A 108 1.65 0.85 -1.85
N THR A 109 2.76 0.89 -2.58
CA THR A 109 3.78 1.94 -2.43
C THR A 109 3.21 3.33 -2.73
N PHE A 110 2.41 3.45 -3.79
CA PHE A 110 1.75 4.69 -4.16
C PHE A 110 0.82 5.19 -3.04
N LEU A 111 -0.01 4.30 -2.48
CA LEU A 111 -0.90 4.64 -1.38
C LEU A 111 -0.13 5.03 -0.13
N THR A 112 0.97 4.36 0.15
CA THR A 112 1.85 4.71 1.28
C THR A 112 2.44 6.10 1.09
N GLY A 113 2.84 6.45 -0.13
CA GLY A 113 3.33 7.80 -0.44
C GLY A 113 2.28 8.87 -0.16
N LEU A 114 1.03 8.64 -0.57
CA LEU A 114 -0.07 9.55 -0.28
C LEU A 114 -0.34 9.66 1.22
N SER A 115 -0.26 8.53 1.93
CA SER A 115 -0.41 8.51 3.39
C SER A 115 0.66 9.38 4.06
N ASN A 116 1.89 9.30 3.59
CA ASN A 116 2.99 10.12 4.12
C ASN A 116 2.75 11.62 3.87
N ASP A 117 2.18 11.97 2.72
CA ASP A 117 1.82 13.35 2.42
C ASP A 117 0.74 13.86 3.39
N VAL A 118 -0.26 13.04 3.69
CA VAL A 118 -1.31 13.39 4.68
C VAL A 118 -0.69 13.61 6.07
N ILE A 119 0.21 12.73 6.49
CA ILE A 119 0.91 12.87 7.77
C ILE A 119 1.72 14.17 7.81
N LYS A 120 2.42 14.48 6.73
CA LYS A 120 3.23 15.68 6.59
C LYS A 120 2.36 16.94 6.68
N ASP A 121 1.22 16.94 6.02
CA ASP A 121 0.27 18.06 6.07
C ASP A 121 -0.28 18.27 7.48
N ARG A 122 -0.57 17.19 8.21
CA ARG A 122 -1.00 17.28 9.61
C ARG A 122 0.07 17.94 10.49
N LYS A 123 1.33 17.57 10.29
CA LYS A 123 2.44 18.15 11.04
C LYS A 123 2.62 19.62 10.69
N ALA A 124 2.49 19.99 9.43
CA ALA A 124 2.57 21.37 8.98
C ALA A 124 1.45 22.22 9.58
N ALA A 125 0.22 21.71 9.62
CA ALA A 125 -0.90 22.39 10.24
C ALA A 125 -0.64 22.65 11.74
N ASN A 126 -0.04 21.71 12.44
CA ASN A 126 0.31 21.90 13.85
C ASN A 126 1.41 22.93 14.07
N LYS A 127 2.27 23.14 13.09
CA LYS A 127 3.40 24.09 13.17
C LYS A 127 3.04 25.48 12.72
N SER A 128 1.92 25.67 12.05
CA SER A 128 1.57 26.95 11.42
C SER A 128 0.96 27.98 12.39
N LYS A 129 1.16 27.80 13.65
CA LYS A 129 0.72 28.78 14.65
C LYS A 129 1.71 29.92 14.74
#